data_c8e9445648093a887a57a26326548a47
#
_entry.id   c8e9445648093a887a57a26326548a47
#
_cell.length_a   1.000
_cell.length_b   1.000
_cell.length_c   1.000
_cell.angle_alpha   90.00
_cell.angle_beta   90.00
_cell.angle_gamma   90.00
#
_symmetry.space_group_name_H-M   'P 1'
#
loop_
_entity.id
_entity.type
_entity.pdbx_description
1 polymer ?
#
loop_
_entity_poly.entity_id
_entity_poly.type
_entity_poly.pdbx_seq_one_letter_code
_entity_poly.pdbx_strand_id
1 'polypeptide(L)'
;VIDLLNKIYNEDCLITMSKMEDKSVNLIIADFPYFEVKGEFDFIWKDFDEFLAWVEVCAKEFKRILTDNGSLYVYGHAKKIAYKQIIFDKYFNLENVIKWYKTDCQTRIGYNEFNSYPPVTEHILFYSNETGMTGLEAITEKYIKPRNPFSLYLKEEFKKAKITIREIAKLFPSKTGGLTGCVSNWLNGDSVITEVQYEKVRKYLNYEYLKKPHEVLRLEYENIRLEYEKHRRPFNNVHRVDDVIMLAQDVHITRKINHPTQKTPKLSRILIETSSRENDLVYIPFGGSGTELEQCHLLNRRYIESELEKRYYEIIENRLKNAKGEVGLFCESPKQRELF
;
A
#
# COMPACT_ATOMS: atom_id res chain seq x y z
N VAL A 1 6.83 4.08 21.19
CA VAL A 1 7.15 3.86 19.75
C VAL A 1 8.44 4.55 19.34
N ILE A 2 8.70 5.79 19.79
CA ILE A 2 9.88 6.57 19.34
C ILE A 2 11.20 5.84 19.63
N ASP A 3 11.30 5.11 20.71
CA ASP A 3 12.53 4.35 21.05
C ASP A 3 12.69 3.05 20.25
N LEU A 4 11.62 2.56 19.59
CA LEU A 4 11.64 1.34 18.78
C LEU A 4 12.01 1.60 17.31
N LEU A 5 11.90 2.84 16.82
CA LEU A 5 12.01 3.17 15.40
C LEU A 5 13.42 2.98 14.84
N ASN A 6 13.47 2.50 13.60
CA ASN A 6 14.68 2.28 12.82
C ASN A 6 15.68 1.34 13.51
N LYS A 7 15.14 0.34 14.21
CA LYS A 7 15.91 -0.69 14.93
C LYS A 7 15.54 -2.09 14.49
N ILE A 8 16.49 -2.98 14.69
CA ILE A 8 16.39 -4.42 14.49
C ILE A 8 16.46 -5.08 15.86
N TYR A 9 15.60 -6.04 16.13
CA TYR A 9 15.52 -6.75 17.40
C TYR A 9 15.84 -8.23 17.19
N ASN A 10 16.85 -8.73 17.92
CA ASN A 10 17.13 -10.16 17.95
C ASN A 10 16.28 -10.84 19.02
N GLU A 11 15.00 -10.99 18.74
CA GLU A 11 14.01 -11.58 19.63
C GLU A 11 12.79 -12.09 18.85
N ASP A 12 11.93 -12.84 19.52
CA ASP A 12 10.65 -13.26 18.95
C ASP A 12 9.77 -12.06 18.56
N CYS A 13 9.10 -12.16 17.41
CA CYS A 13 8.25 -11.10 16.87
C CYS A 13 7.10 -10.71 17.82
N LEU A 14 6.57 -11.67 18.60
CA LEU A 14 5.52 -11.40 19.60
C LEU A 14 6.04 -10.52 20.75
N ILE A 15 7.31 -10.70 21.14
CA ILE A 15 7.96 -9.84 22.14
C ILE A 15 8.11 -8.42 21.61
N THR A 16 8.60 -8.28 20.37
CA THR A 16 8.70 -6.95 19.75
C THR A 16 7.32 -6.29 19.61
N MET A 17 6.30 -7.02 19.13
CA MET A 17 4.95 -6.50 18.98
C MET A 17 4.32 -6.08 20.30
N SER A 18 4.59 -6.77 21.41
CA SER A 18 4.06 -6.40 22.73
C SER A 18 4.53 -5.02 23.22
N LYS A 19 5.64 -4.50 22.66
CA LYS A 19 6.20 -3.16 22.96
C LYS A 19 5.63 -2.08 22.04
N MET A 20 4.90 -2.45 20.98
CA MET A 20 4.31 -1.52 20.02
C MET A 20 2.95 -1.04 20.47
N GLU A 21 2.66 0.23 20.20
CA GLU A 21 1.34 0.81 20.43
C GLU A 21 0.33 0.29 19.40
N ASP A 22 -0.94 0.28 19.79
CA ASP A 22 -2.04 -0.04 18.90
C ASP A 22 -2.07 0.96 17.71
N LYS A 23 -2.41 0.48 16.53
CA LYS A 23 -2.57 1.30 15.32
C LYS A 23 -1.38 2.22 15.03
N SER A 24 -0.16 1.70 15.23
CA SER A 24 1.08 2.46 15.05
C SER A 24 1.84 2.13 13.75
N VAL A 25 1.54 1.02 13.09
CA VAL A 25 2.22 0.49 11.91
C VAL A 25 1.38 0.71 10.65
N ASN A 26 1.99 1.22 9.58
CA ASN A 26 1.30 1.49 8.31
C ASN A 26 1.34 0.30 7.34
N LEU A 27 2.42 -0.46 7.36
CA LEU A 27 2.62 -1.63 6.50
C LEU A 27 3.29 -2.76 7.28
N ILE A 28 2.78 -3.98 7.13
CA ILE A 28 3.43 -5.19 7.62
C ILE A 28 3.81 -6.07 6.43
N ILE A 29 5.06 -6.57 6.41
CA ILE A 29 5.53 -7.55 5.42
C ILE A 29 6.00 -8.79 6.17
N ALA A 30 5.21 -9.86 6.14
CA ALA A 30 5.38 -11.06 6.94
C ALA A 30 5.75 -12.27 6.06
N ASP A 31 7.04 -12.57 5.96
CA ASP A 31 7.55 -13.80 5.35
C ASP A 31 7.63 -14.92 6.39
N PHE A 32 6.45 -15.44 6.77
CA PHE A 32 6.34 -16.49 7.77
C PHE A 32 7.20 -17.70 7.45
N PRO A 33 7.73 -18.42 8.48
CA PRO A 33 8.22 -19.76 8.31
C PRO A 33 7.22 -20.65 7.56
N TYR A 34 7.71 -21.58 6.74
CA TYR A 34 6.86 -22.36 5.83
C TYR A 34 6.41 -23.70 6.41
N PHE A 35 6.81 -24.02 7.62
CA PHE A 35 6.59 -25.28 8.32
C PHE A 35 7.09 -26.52 7.54
N GLU A 36 8.17 -27.11 8.02
CA GLU A 36 8.81 -28.31 7.45
C GLU A 36 9.19 -28.21 5.95
N VAL A 37 9.63 -27.02 5.51
CA VAL A 37 10.04 -26.81 4.11
C VAL A 37 11.54 -26.58 3.97
N LYS A 38 12.11 -25.64 4.74
CA LYS A 38 13.53 -25.25 4.65
C LYS A 38 14.03 -24.59 5.93
N GLY A 39 15.23 -25.04 6.37
CA GLY A 39 15.93 -24.45 7.52
C GLY A 39 15.40 -24.94 8.87
N GLU A 40 16.23 -24.78 9.91
CA GLU A 40 15.91 -25.25 11.26
C GLU A 40 14.70 -24.49 11.86
N PHE A 41 14.52 -23.23 11.49
CA PHE A 41 13.41 -22.38 11.91
C PHE A 41 12.03 -22.86 11.43
N ASP A 42 11.95 -23.75 10.43
CA ASP A 42 10.70 -24.34 9.95
C ASP A 42 10.28 -25.58 10.77
N PHE A 43 11.11 -26.06 11.69
CA PHE A 43 10.91 -27.30 12.43
C PHE A 43 10.78 -27.11 13.95
N ILE A 44 10.47 -25.89 14.41
CA ILE A 44 10.36 -25.56 15.85
C ILE A 44 9.02 -25.93 16.47
N TRP A 45 7.98 -26.14 15.65
CA TRP A 45 6.63 -26.54 16.13
C TRP A 45 6.50 -28.05 16.13
N LYS A 46 5.79 -28.55 17.12
CA LYS A 46 5.53 -29.99 17.29
C LYS A 46 4.73 -30.56 16.12
N ASP A 47 3.71 -29.83 15.69
CA ASP A 47 2.80 -30.20 14.61
C ASP A 47 2.24 -28.98 13.88
N PHE A 48 1.47 -29.23 12.81
CA PHE A 48 0.92 -28.17 11.99
C PHE A 48 -0.16 -27.36 12.70
N ASP A 49 -0.90 -27.95 13.63
CA ASP A 49 -1.96 -27.26 14.38
C ASP A 49 -1.34 -26.26 15.37
N GLU A 50 -0.25 -26.62 16.04
CA GLU A 50 0.53 -25.70 16.88
C GLU A 50 1.08 -24.53 16.07
N PHE A 51 1.62 -24.80 14.87
CA PHE A 51 2.05 -23.75 13.95
C PHE A 51 0.90 -22.80 13.58
N LEU A 52 -0.29 -23.33 13.21
CA LEU A 52 -1.44 -22.52 12.85
C LEU A 52 -1.97 -21.71 14.04
N ALA A 53 -1.96 -22.28 15.24
CA ALA A 53 -2.32 -21.56 16.47
C ALA A 53 -1.39 -20.36 16.70
N TRP A 54 -0.08 -20.52 16.50
CA TRP A 54 0.89 -19.43 16.59
C TRP A 54 0.66 -18.37 15.48
N VAL A 55 0.39 -18.79 14.24
CA VAL A 55 0.02 -17.87 13.14
C VAL A 55 -1.20 -17.04 13.51
N GLU A 56 -2.21 -17.63 14.18
CA GLU A 56 -3.40 -16.90 14.63
C GLU A 56 -3.08 -15.88 15.72
N VAL A 57 -2.15 -16.18 16.63
CA VAL A 57 -1.68 -15.19 17.63
C VAL A 57 -0.99 -14.03 16.91
N CYS A 58 -0.13 -14.30 15.92
CA CYS A 58 0.49 -13.25 15.12
C CYS A 58 -0.55 -12.40 14.37
N ALA A 59 -1.58 -13.03 13.77
CA ALA A 59 -2.64 -12.32 13.07
C ALA A 59 -3.41 -11.34 13.97
N LYS A 60 -3.68 -11.72 15.22
CA LYS A 60 -4.31 -10.85 16.23
C LYS A 60 -3.43 -9.66 16.58
N GLU A 61 -2.14 -9.88 16.80
CA GLU A 61 -1.19 -8.82 17.09
C GLU A 61 -1.00 -7.90 15.87
N PHE A 62 -0.93 -8.43 14.65
CA PHE A 62 -0.91 -7.60 13.43
C PHE A 62 -2.16 -6.72 13.33
N LYS A 63 -3.34 -7.27 13.67
CA LYS A 63 -4.59 -6.49 13.70
C LYS A 63 -4.55 -5.37 14.71
N ARG A 64 -3.94 -5.59 15.87
CA ARG A 64 -3.80 -4.61 16.93
C ARG A 64 -2.88 -3.45 16.53
N ILE A 65 -1.68 -3.78 16.01
CA ILE A 65 -0.65 -2.76 15.72
C ILE A 65 -0.86 -2.03 14.38
N LEU A 66 -1.57 -2.64 13.41
CA LEU A 66 -1.78 -2.05 12.09
C LEU A 66 -2.79 -0.91 12.15
N THR A 67 -2.46 0.24 11.53
CA THR A 67 -3.38 1.38 11.39
C THR A 67 -4.65 0.99 10.63
N ASP A 68 -5.74 1.73 10.82
CA ASP A 68 -7.02 1.43 10.15
C ASP A 68 -6.90 1.43 8.62
N ASN A 69 -6.03 2.27 8.07
CA ASN A 69 -5.69 2.34 6.65
C ASN A 69 -4.39 1.59 6.28
N GLY A 70 -3.95 0.69 7.12
CA GLY A 70 -2.74 -0.09 6.92
C GLY A 70 -2.91 -1.26 5.96
N SER A 71 -1.78 -1.75 5.47
CA SER A 71 -1.68 -2.88 4.55
C SER A 71 -0.81 -3.99 5.13
N LEU A 72 -1.11 -5.24 4.74
CA LEU A 72 -0.38 -6.42 5.20
C LEU A 72 -0.09 -7.34 4.01
N TYR A 73 1.14 -7.78 3.86
CA TYR A 73 1.55 -8.85 2.97
C TYR A 73 1.98 -10.08 3.76
N VAL A 74 1.40 -11.23 3.43
CA VAL A 74 1.70 -12.52 4.06
C VAL A 74 2.22 -13.49 3.00
N TYR A 75 3.49 -13.83 3.09
CA TYR A 75 4.10 -14.84 2.21
C TYR A 75 3.74 -16.26 2.64
N GLY A 76 3.71 -17.16 1.67
CA GLY A 76 3.51 -18.56 1.95
C GLY A 76 3.79 -19.49 0.80
N HIS A 77 4.13 -20.74 1.17
CA HIS A 77 4.32 -21.82 0.21
C HIS A 77 2.97 -22.27 -0.38
N ALA A 78 2.93 -22.53 -1.68
CA ALA A 78 1.70 -22.86 -2.41
C ALA A 78 0.83 -23.97 -1.76
N LYS A 79 1.46 -24.98 -1.14
CA LYS A 79 0.72 -26.10 -0.50
C LYS A 79 0.07 -25.73 0.83
N LYS A 80 0.51 -24.64 1.49
CA LYS A 80 0.12 -24.31 2.86
C LYS A 80 -0.47 -22.89 3.01
N ILE A 81 -0.41 -22.05 1.96
CA ILE A 81 -0.86 -20.66 2.00
C ILE A 81 -2.38 -20.54 2.32
N ALA A 82 -3.18 -21.49 1.84
CA ALA A 82 -4.64 -21.50 2.07
C ALA A 82 -5.01 -21.56 3.57
N TYR A 83 -4.22 -22.27 4.37
CA TYR A 83 -4.47 -22.33 5.82
C TYR A 83 -4.19 -20.99 6.50
N LYS A 84 -3.13 -20.29 6.07
CA LYS A 84 -2.88 -18.92 6.53
C LYS A 84 -4.01 -17.99 6.10
N GLN A 85 -4.48 -18.09 4.85
CA GLN A 85 -5.58 -17.29 4.34
C GLN A 85 -6.84 -17.44 5.22
N ILE A 86 -7.26 -18.66 5.55
CA ILE A 86 -8.42 -18.91 6.42
C ILE A 86 -8.29 -18.22 7.77
N ILE A 87 -7.07 -18.12 8.32
CA ILE A 87 -6.82 -17.42 9.58
C ILE A 87 -6.90 -15.91 9.37
N PHE A 88 -6.20 -15.36 8.38
CA PHE A 88 -6.13 -13.92 8.15
C PHE A 88 -7.45 -13.33 7.68
N ASP A 89 -8.27 -14.05 6.92
CA ASP A 89 -9.62 -13.63 6.48
C ASP A 89 -10.58 -13.35 7.65
N LYS A 90 -10.28 -13.87 8.87
CA LYS A 90 -11.04 -13.54 10.08
C LYS A 90 -10.81 -12.11 10.58
N TYR A 91 -9.67 -11.51 10.24
CA TYR A 91 -9.20 -10.25 10.80
C TYR A 91 -9.04 -9.13 9.78
N PHE A 92 -8.81 -9.47 8.53
CA PHE A 92 -8.42 -8.54 7.46
C PHE A 92 -9.28 -8.76 6.21
N ASN A 93 -9.30 -7.76 5.34
CA ASN A 93 -9.94 -7.87 4.04
C ASN A 93 -8.91 -8.25 2.97
N LEU A 94 -9.13 -9.41 2.32
CA LEU A 94 -8.25 -9.87 1.25
C LEU A 94 -8.45 -9.00 0.00
N GLU A 95 -7.38 -8.37 -0.47
CA GLU A 95 -7.36 -7.58 -1.70
C GLU A 95 -6.95 -8.41 -2.91
N ASN A 96 -5.81 -9.13 -2.80
CA ASN A 96 -5.27 -9.96 -3.87
C ASN A 96 -4.54 -11.19 -3.33
N VAL A 97 -4.51 -12.23 -4.14
CA VAL A 97 -3.55 -13.34 -4.03
C VAL A 97 -2.49 -13.15 -5.10
N ILE A 98 -1.38 -12.52 -4.73
CA ILE A 98 -0.29 -12.21 -5.64
C ILE A 98 0.56 -13.47 -5.85
N LYS A 99 0.99 -13.73 -7.08
CA LYS A 99 1.91 -14.79 -7.45
C LYS A 99 3.22 -14.19 -7.95
N TRP A 100 4.29 -14.39 -7.21
CA TRP A 100 5.61 -14.09 -7.72
C TRP A 100 6.11 -15.25 -8.58
N TYR A 101 6.16 -15.06 -9.90
CA TYR A 101 6.74 -16.01 -10.85
C TYR A 101 8.25 -15.74 -10.98
N LYS A 102 9.06 -16.77 -10.64
CA LYS A 102 10.52 -16.71 -10.66
C LYS A 102 11.03 -17.01 -12.07
N THR A 103 11.40 -16.00 -12.82
CA THR A 103 11.77 -16.13 -14.24
C THR A 103 13.08 -16.87 -14.49
N ASP A 104 13.93 -16.97 -13.46
CA ASP A 104 15.24 -17.64 -13.49
C ASP A 104 15.27 -18.99 -12.74
N CYS A 105 14.10 -19.48 -12.33
CA CYS A 105 13.99 -20.77 -11.64
C CYS A 105 14.22 -21.90 -12.64
N GLN A 106 15.46 -22.38 -12.69
CA GLN A 106 15.80 -23.60 -13.44
C GLN A 106 15.62 -24.81 -12.55
N THR A 107 14.76 -25.73 -12.98
CA THR A 107 14.67 -27.05 -12.38
C THR A 107 15.95 -27.83 -12.75
N ARG A 108 16.79 -28.12 -11.75
CA ARG A 108 18.02 -28.93 -11.95
C ARG A 108 17.72 -30.40 -12.26
N ILE A 109 16.49 -30.81 -12.06
CA ILE A 109 15.98 -32.18 -12.24
C ILE A 109 15.19 -32.21 -13.56
N GLY A 110 15.40 -33.21 -14.40
CA GLY A 110 14.65 -33.36 -15.64
C GLY A 110 13.14 -33.42 -15.37
N TYR A 111 12.33 -32.83 -16.24
CA TYR A 111 10.88 -32.78 -16.06
C TYR A 111 10.22 -34.14 -15.87
N ASN A 112 10.84 -35.19 -16.37
CA ASN A 112 10.35 -36.59 -16.25
C ASN A 112 10.52 -37.19 -14.86
N GLU A 113 11.27 -36.54 -13.96
CA GLU A 113 11.54 -37.01 -12.59
C GLU A 113 10.58 -36.41 -11.56
N PHE A 114 9.69 -35.53 -11.99
CA PHE A 114 8.69 -34.91 -11.12
C PHE A 114 7.36 -35.69 -11.12
N ASN A 115 6.83 -35.94 -9.93
CA ASN A 115 5.49 -36.47 -9.73
C ASN A 115 4.41 -35.36 -9.65
N SER A 116 4.82 -34.09 -9.80
CA SER A 116 3.96 -32.89 -9.78
C SER A 116 4.60 -31.78 -10.60
N TYR A 117 3.84 -30.72 -10.89
CA TYR A 117 4.39 -29.55 -11.56
C TYR A 117 5.49 -28.90 -10.72
N PRO A 118 6.64 -28.50 -11.33
CA PRO A 118 7.72 -27.82 -10.63
C PRO A 118 7.24 -26.51 -10.00
N PRO A 119 7.55 -26.22 -8.71
CA PRO A 119 7.14 -24.99 -8.05
C PRO A 119 8.02 -23.81 -8.50
N VAL A 120 7.53 -23.00 -9.41
CA VAL A 120 8.21 -21.80 -9.92
C VAL A 120 7.63 -20.49 -9.37
N THR A 121 6.63 -20.59 -8.49
CA THR A 121 5.96 -19.44 -7.92
C THR A 121 6.01 -19.43 -6.39
N GLU A 122 6.03 -18.25 -5.82
CA GLU A 122 5.65 -18.00 -4.42
C GLU A 122 4.34 -17.22 -4.38
N HIS A 123 3.59 -17.38 -3.30
CA HIS A 123 2.29 -16.77 -3.11
C HIS A 123 2.39 -15.71 -2.00
N ILE A 124 1.72 -14.59 -2.20
CA ILE A 124 1.65 -13.49 -1.24
C ILE A 124 0.19 -13.08 -1.12
N LEU A 125 -0.37 -13.20 0.07
CA LEU A 125 -1.70 -12.67 0.37
C LEU A 125 -1.53 -11.17 0.66
N PHE A 126 -2.27 -10.36 -0.05
CA PHE A 126 -2.31 -8.92 0.17
C PHE A 126 -3.62 -8.55 0.86
N TYR A 127 -3.50 -7.95 2.03
CA TYR A 127 -4.62 -7.58 2.88
C TYR A 127 -4.66 -6.09 3.16
N SER A 128 -5.88 -5.57 3.40
CA SER A 128 -6.12 -4.28 4.01
C SER A 128 -6.75 -4.43 5.39
N ASN A 129 -6.53 -3.44 6.26
CA ASN A 129 -7.18 -3.37 7.56
C ASN A 129 -8.58 -2.73 7.47
N GLU A 130 -8.93 -2.12 6.34
CA GLU A 130 -10.21 -1.48 6.11
C GLU A 130 -11.33 -2.51 6.06
N THR A 131 -12.39 -2.28 6.82
CA THR A 131 -13.63 -3.05 6.73
C THR A 131 -14.59 -2.39 5.74
N GLY A 132 -14.80 -3.01 4.60
CA GLY A 132 -15.83 -2.66 3.61
C GLY A 132 -15.45 -1.58 2.60
N MET A 133 -15.99 -1.70 1.39
CA MET A 133 -15.82 -0.87 0.19
C MET A 133 -14.38 -0.43 -0.08
N THR A 134 -13.61 -1.33 -0.63
CA THR A 134 -12.28 -1.08 -1.17
C THR A 134 -12.41 -0.53 -2.58
N GLY A 135 -11.95 0.68 -2.79
CA GLY A 135 -11.89 1.28 -4.12
C GLY A 135 -11.96 2.80 -4.08
N LEU A 136 -11.29 3.40 -5.05
CA LEU A 136 -11.23 4.84 -5.25
C LEU A 136 -12.64 5.47 -5.32
N GLU A 137 -13.60 4.75 -5.88
CA GLU A 137 -15.00 5.20 -6.01
C GLU A 137 -15.71 5.36 -4.67
N ALA A 138 -15.62 4.38 -3.78
CA ALA A 138 -16.28 4.44 -2.47
C ALA A 138 -15.82 5.61 -1.62
N ILE A 139 -14.56 5.95 -1.73
CA ILE A 139 -13.92 6.99 -0.94
C ILE A 139 -14.25 8.37 -1.50
N THR A 140 -14.20 8.52 -2.83
CA THR A 140 -14.62 9.73 -3.51
C THR A 140 -16.10 10.01 -3.21
N GLU A 141 -16.96 9.01 -3.29
CA GLU A 141 -18.38 9.12 -2.99
C GLU A 141 -18.68 9.51 -1.54
N LYS A 142 -18.02 8.85 -0.57
CA LYS A 142 -18.35 9.04 0.85
C LYS A 142 -17.64 10.23 1.50
N TYR A 143 -16.47 10.62 1.03
CA TYR A 143 -15.64 11.58 1.74
C TYR A 143 -15.47 12.91 0.99
N ILE A 144 -15.08 12.86 -0.29
CA ILE A 144 -14.76 14.07 -1.07
C ILE A 144 -16.03 14.73 -1.59
N LYS A 145 -16.91 13.99 -2.25
CA LYS A 145 -18.13 14.57 -2.86
C LYS A 145 -19.03 15.32 -1.88
N PRO A 146 -19.37 14.74 -0.69
CA PRO A 146 -20.24 15.45 0.26
C PRO A 146 -19.64 16.72 0.84
N ARG A 147 -18.29 16.85 0.81
CA ARG A 147 -17.55 17.99 1.37
C ARG A 147 -17.00 18.92 0.31
N ASN A 148 -17.24 18.65 -0.98
CA ASN A 148 -16.72 19.46 -2.08
C ASN A 148 -17.23 20.92 -1.99
N PRO A 149 -16.38 21.91 -1.68
CA PRO A 149 -16.80 23.29 -1.43
C PRO A 149 -17.38 23.93 -2.69
N PHE A 150 -16.90 23.56 -3.88
CA PHE A 150 -17.51 24.04 -5.13
C PHE A 150 -18.94 23.52 -5.29
N SER A 151 -19.16 22.24 -5.08
CA SER A 151 -20.50 21.64 -5.17
C SER A 151 -21.48 22.28 -4.19
N LEU A 152 -21.07 22.39 -2.93
CA LEU A 152 -21.90 22.98 -1.88
C LEU A 152 -22.21 24.44 -2.17
N TYR A 153 -21.18 25.22 -2.51
CA TYR A 153 -21.34 26.66 -2.78
C TYR A 153 -22.17 26.93 -4.04
N LEU A 154 -21.91 26.24 -5.15
CA LEU A 154 -22.69 26.39 -6.37
C LEU A 154 -24.15 26.01 -6.17
N LYS A 155 -24.47 24.95 -5.44
CA LYS A 155 -25.86 24.59 -5.12
C LYS A 155 -26.59 25.68 -4.39
N GLU A 156 -25.94 26.28 -3.38
CA GLU A 156 -26.51 27.33 -2.57
C GLU A 156 -26.74 28.59 -3.40
N GLU A 157 -25.76 29.05 -4.16
CA GLU A 157 -25.84 30.27 -4.97
C GLU A 157 -26.82 30.15 -6.14
N PHE A 158 -26.87 28.99 -6.81
CA PHE A 158 -27.86 28.76 -7.87
C PHE A 158 -29.30 28.74 -7.31
N LYS A 159 -29.48 28.21 -6.10
CA LYS A 159 -30.76 28.25 -5.39
C LYS A 159 -31.16 29.71 -5.06
N LYS A 160 -30.23 30.54 -4.56
CA LYS A 160 -30.47 31.98 -4.29
C LYS A 160 -30.80 32.74 -5.57
N ALA A 161 -30.10 32.47 -6.66
CA ALA A 161 -30.33 33.08 -7.96
C ALA A 161 -31.60 32.57 -8.65
N LYS A 162 -32.26 31.55 -8.11
CA LYS A 162 -33.41 30.87 -8.71
C LYS A 162 -33.18 30.42 -10.15
N ILE A 163 -31.94 30.01 -10.45
CA ILE A 163 -31.52 29.59 -11.78
C ILE A 163 -31.48 28.07 -11.89
N THR A 164 -31.86 27.55 -13.06
CA THR A 164 -31.87 26.12 -13.33
C THR A 164 -30.53 25.61 -13.88
N ILE A 165 -30.23 24.32 -13.65
CA ILE A 165 -29.07 23.64 -14.25
C ILE A 165 -29.05 23.79 -15.77
N ARG A 166 -30.24 23.73 -16.41
CA ARG A 166 -30.36 23.81 -17.86
C ARG A 166 -29.98 25.21 -18.40
N GLU A 167 -30.29 26.28 -17.68
CA GLU A 167 -29.91 27.63 -18.06
C GLU A 167 -28.41 27.84 -18.03
N ILE A 168 -27.75 27.39 -16.96
CA ILE A 168 -26.29 27.46 -16.86
C ILE A 168 -25.63 26.53 -17.90
N ALA A 169 -26.16 25.32 -18.15
CA ALA A 169 -25.62 24.40 -19.13
C ALA A 169 -25.61 24.95 -20.56
N LYS A 170 -26.51 25.84 -20.91
CA LYS A 170 -26.50 26.55 -22.21
C LYS A 170 -25.24 27.39 -22.43
N LEU A 171 -24.56 27.81 -21.37
CA LEU A 171 -23.29 28.51 -21.46
C LEU A 171 -22.15 27.61 -21.94
N PHE A 172 -22.32 26.29 -21.83
CA PHE A 172 -21.28 25.30 -22.10
C PHE A 172 -21.79 24.23 -23.08
N PRO A 173 -22.07 24.59 -24.34
CA PRO A 173 -22.58 23.65 -25.34
C PRO A 173 -21.47 22.59 -25.68
N SER A 174 -21.91 21.40 -26.08
CA SER A 174 -21.04 20.41 -26.66
C SER A 174 -20.52 20.86 -28.05
N LYS A 175 -19.50 20.19 -28.56
CA LYS A 175 -18.97 20.42 -29.90
C LYS A 175 -20.04 20.29 -31.00
N THR A 176 -21.09 19.54 -30.74
CA THR A 176 -22.22 19.29 -31.65
C THR A 176 -23.45 20.22 -31.35
N GLY A 177 -23.29 21.22 -30.43
CA GLY A 177 -24.33 22.17 -30.07
C GLY A 177 -25.35 21.70 -29.03
N GLY A 178 -25.23 20.43 -28.52
CA GLY A 178 -26.10 19.94 -27.45
C GLY A 178 -25.67 20.41 -26.04
N LEU A 179 -26.54 20.19 -25.04
CA LEU A 179 -26.20 20.45 -23.64
C LEU A 179 -25.20 19.44 -23.13
N THR A 180 -24.23 19.90 -22.34
CA THR A 180 -23.25 19.03 -21.63
C THR A 180 -23.72 18.77 -20.19
N GLY A 181 -23.28 17.63 -19.62
CA GLY A 181 -23.51 17.28 -18.21
C GLY A 181 -22.60 18.01 -17.22
N CYS A 182 -21.77 18.96 -17.68
CA CYS A 182 -20.72 19.55 -16.83
C CYS A 182 -21.29 20.22 -15.56
N VAL A 183 -22.43 20.93 -15.67
CA VAL A 183 -23.04 21.59 -14.51
C VAL A 183 -23.55 20.57 -13.48
N SER A 184 -24.16 19.48 -13.94
CA SER A 184 -24.59 18.39 -13.05
C SER A 184 -23.40 17.77 -12.34
N ASN A 185 -22.30 17.56 -13.06
CA ASN A 185 -21.08 17.01 -12.49
C ASN A 185 -20.47 17.94 -11.43
N TRP A 186 -20.48 19.26 -11.64
CA TRP A 186 -20.04 20.22 -10.61
C TRP A 186 -20.92 20.17 -9.37
N LEU A 187 -22.22 20.16 -9.55
CA LEU A 187 -23.17 20.12 -8.44
C LEU A 187 -23.12 18.80 -7.68
N ASN A 188 -22.87 17.68 -8.36
CA ASN A 188 -22.72 16.39 -7.72
C ASN A 188 -21.33 16.18 -7.07
N GLY A 189 -20.36 17.08 -7.35
CA GLY A 189 -19.00 16.95 -6.88
C GLY A 189 -18.15 15.96 -7.69
N ASP A 190 -18.64 15.50 -8.86
CA ASP A 190 -17.94 14.60 -9.77
C ASP A 190 -16.76 15.28 -10.47
N SER A 191 -16.83 16.58 -10.65
CA SER A 191 -15.76 17.42 -11.19
C SER A 191 -15.75 18.80 -10.55
N VAL A 192 -14.61 19.45 -10.63
CA VAL A 192 -14.44 20.85 -10.17
C VAL A 192 -14.60 21.77 -11.36
N ILE A 193 -15.36 22.85 -11.18
CA ILE A 193 -15.50 23.93 -12.18
C ILE A 193 -14.15 24.64 -12.35
N THR A 194 -13.70 24.85 -13.58
CA THR A 194 -12.47 25.63 -13.84
C THR A 194 -12.71 27.13 -13.58
N GLU A 195 -11.64 27.88 -13.33
CA GLU A 195 -11.72 29.33 -13.09
C GLU A 195 -12.40 30.05 -14.23
N VAL A 196 -12.05 29.73 -15.48
CA VAL A 196 -12.67 30.32 -16.68
C VAL A 196 -14.17 30.04 -16.74
N GLN A 197 -14.57 28.80 -16.42
CA GLN A 197 -15.99 28.44 -16.37
C GLN A 197 -16.73 29.16 -15.24
N TYR A 198 -16.10 29.27 -14.08
CA TYR A 198 -16.62 29.94 -12.90
C TYR A 198 -16.88 31.43 -13.20
N GLU A 199 -15.92 32.14 -13.77
CA GLU A 199 -16.05 33.53 -14.15
C GLU A 199 -17.11 33.74 -15.25
N LYS A 200 -17.27 32.82 -16.18
CA LYS A 200 -18.35 32.85 -17.18
C LYS A 200 -19.71 32.74 -16.54
N VAL A 201 -19.88 31.90 -15.52
CA VAL A 201 -21.13 31.81 -14.74
C VAL A 201 -21.36 33.10 -13.93
N ARG A 202 -20.33 33.63 -13.26
CA ARG A 202 -20.43 34.91 -12.50
C ARG A 202 -20.88 36.03 -13.38
N LYS A 203 -20.31 36.19 -14.57
CA LYS A 203 -20.69 37.22 -15.56
C LYS A 203 -22.13 37.04 -15.99
N TYR A 204 -22.58 35.82 -16.24
CA TYR A 204 -23.98 35.53 -16.61
C TYR A 204 -24.97 35.94 -15.51
N LEU A 205 -24.55 35.78 -14.24
CA LEU A 205 -25.33 36.19 -13.06
C LEU A 205 -25.08 37.64 -12.64
N ASN A 206 -24.56 38.49 -13.54
CA ASN A 206 -24.29 39.92 -13.34
C ASN A 206 -23.41 40.25 -12.12
N TYR A 207 -22.58 39.29 -11.67
CA TYR A 207 -21.75 39.38 -10.47
C TYR A 207 -22.53 39.58 -9.14
N GLU A 208 -23.82 39.39 -9.15
CA GLU A 208 -24.68 39.51 -7.95
C GLU A 208 -24.52 38.26 -7.04
N TYR A 209 -24.21 37.14 -7.64
CA TYR A 209 -23.99 35.85 -7.02
C TYR A 209 -22.53 35.37 -7.22
N LEU A 210 -22.18 34.25 -6.62
CA LEU A 210 -20.82 33.65 -6.69
C LEU A 210 -19.74 34.68 -6.26
N LYS A 211 -19.96 35.37 -5.14
CA LYS A 211 -19.08 36.43 -4.63
C LYS A 211 -17.76 35.88 -4.09
N LYS A 212 -17.73 34.60 -3.66
CA LYS A 212 -16.52 33.95 -3.16
C LYS A 212 -15.56 33.71 -4.33
N PRO A 213 -14.28 34.13 -4.23
CA PRO A 213 -13.32 33.89 -5.31
C PRO A 213 -13.11 32.38 -5.58
N HIS A 214 -12.89 32.01 -6.85
CA HIS A 214 -12.61 30.64 -7.25
C HIS A 214 -11.40 30.05 -6.52
N GLU A 215 -10.34 30.85 -6.36
CA GLU A 215 -9.11 30.46 -5.66
C GLU A 215 -9.35 30.06 -4.20
N VAL A 216 -10.24 30.74 -3.50
CA VAL A 216 -10.59 30.40 -2.11
C VAL A 216 -11.28 29.03 -2.06
N LEU A 217 -12.22 28.77 -2.97
CA LEU A 217 -12.89 27.46 -3.06
C LEU A 217 -11.91 26.37 -3.44
N ARG A 218 -10.94 26.68 -4.30
CA ARG A 218 -9.89 25.75 -4.70
C ARG A 218 -8.99 25.38 -3.50
N LEU A 219 -8.58 26.36 -2.72
CA LEU A 219 -7.78 26.13 -1.53
C LEU A 219 -8.54 25.25 -0.50
N GLU A 220 -9.82 25.53 -0.27
CA GLU A 220 -10.68 24.71 0.59
C GLU A 220 -10.78 23.26 0.07
N TYR A 221 -10.94 23.09 -1.24
CA TYR A 221 -11.01 21.78 -1.87
C TYR A 221 -9.69 21.00 -1.75
N GLU A 222 -8.56 21.67 -1.97
CA GLU A 222 -7.23 21.06 -1.82
C GLU A 222 -6.94 20.66 -0.38
N ASN A 223 -7.35 21.47 0.61
CA ASN A 223 -7.23 21.11 2.02
C ASN A 223 -8.03 19.84 2.37
N ILE A 224 -9.25 19.72 1.86
CA ILE A 224 -10.07 18.50 2.03
C ILE A 224 -9.41 17.30 1.36
N ARG A 225 -8.82 17.46 0.18
CA ARG A 225 -8.07 16.41 -0.50
C ARG A 225 -6.84 15.98 0.29
N LEU A 226 -6.08 16.92 0.83
CA LEU A 226 -4.90 16.64 1.66
C LEU A 226 -5.28 15.91 2.96
N GLU A 227 -6.36 16.34 3.62
CA GLU A 227 -6.91 15.64 4.78
C GLU A 227 -7.30 14.20 4.41
N TYR A 228 -8.00 14.05 3.30
CA TYR A 228 -8.38 12.75 2.78
C TYR A 228 -7.15 11.84 2.50
N GLU A 229 -6.13 12.39 1.80
CA GLU A 229 -4.93 11.62 1.49
C GLU A 229 -4.19 11.13 2.75
N LYS A 230 -4.29 11.83 3.89
CA LYS A 230 -3.74 11.35 5.16
C LYS A 230 -4.46 10.11 5.70
N HIS A 231 -5.76 10.01 5.44
CA HIS A 231 -6.60 8.92 5.94
C HIS A 231 -6.78 7.78 4.93
N ARG A 232 -6.50 8.02 3.65
CA ARG A 232 -6.59 7.01 2.61
C ARG A 232 -5.51 5.93 2.78
N ARG A 233 -5.88 4.67 2.60
CA ARG A 233 -4.90 3.58 2.49
C ARG A 233 -3.94 3.87 1.31
N PRO A 234 -2.61 3.82 1.54
CA PRO A 234 -1.65 3.91 0.44
C PRO A 234 -1.83 2.71 -0.50
N PHE A 235 -2.09 2.99 -1.76
CA PHE A 235 -2.01 2.03 -2.85
C PHE A 235 -1.62 2.78 -4.12
N ASN A 236 -0.36 2.64 -4.52
CA ASN A 236 0.19 3.34 -5.68
C ASN A 236 1.01 2.37 -6.55
N ASN A 237 0.37 1.77 -7.54
CA ASN A 237 1.01 0.81 -8.44
C ASN A 237 1.89 1.51 -9.50
N VAL A 238 2.91 2.24 -9.04
CA VAL A 238 3.87 2.96 -9.91
C VAL A 238 4.64 2.01 -10.83
N HIS A 239 4.80 0.76 -10.41
CA HIS A 239 5.50 -0.27 -11.18
C HIS A 239 4.62 -0.91 -12.27
N ARG A 240 3.32 -0.60 -12.28
CA ARG A 240 2.34 -1.14 -13.24
C ARG A 240 2.38 -2.66 -13.33
N VAL A 241 2.43 -3.32 -12.18
CA VAL A 241 2.40 -4.79 -12.07
C VAL A 241 0.98 -5.27 -11.82
N ASP A 242 0.71 -6.49 -12.28
CA ASP A 242 -0.52 -7.22 -12.03
C ASP A 242 -0.35 -8.15 -10.81
N ASP A 243 -1.35 -8.97 -10.51
CA ASP A 243 -1.31 -9.98 -9.44
C ASP A 243 -0.35 -11.15 -9.75
N VAL A 244 0.20 -11.21 -10.96
CA VAL A 244 1.31 -12.09 -11.34
C VAL A 244 2.55 -11.26 -11.59
N ILE A 245 3.46 -11.22 -10.62
CA ILE A 245 4.70 -10.47 -10.69
C ILE A 245 5.81 -11.36 -11.24
N MET A 246 6.34 -11.03 -12.41
CA MET A 246 7.39 -11.79 -13.09
C MET A 246 8.76 -11.17 -12.81
N LEU A 247 9.52 -11.76 -11.88
CA LEU A 247 10.84 -11.29 -11.49
C LEU A 247 11.81 -12.46 -11.26
N ALA A 248 13.07 -12.26 -11.63
CA ALA A 248 14.14 -13.19 -11.27
C ALA A 248 14.32 -13.26 -9.75
N GLN A 249 14.70 -14.42 -9.25
CA GLN A 249 15.02 -14.65 -7.83
C GLN A 249 16.34 -14.01 -7.43
N ASP A 250 17.18 -13.67 -8.41
CA ASP A 250 18.51 -13.09 -8.22
C ASP A 250 19.46 -13.98 -7.42
N VAL A 251 19.68 -15.18 -7.95
CA VAL A 251 20.48 -16.24 -7.33
C VAL A 251 21.92 -15.80 -6.96
N HIS A 252 22.46 -14.78 -7.67
CA HIS A 252 23.80 -14.26 -7.38
C HIS A 252 23.85 -13.50 -6.05
N ILE A 253 22.80 -12.79 -5.67
CA ILE A 253 22.67 -12.13 -4.36
C ILE A 253 22.44 -13.17 -3.27
N THR A 254 21.58 -14.16 -3.51
CA THR A 254 21.25 -15.23 -2.57
C THR A 254 22.49 -16.02 -2.15
N ARG A 255 23.40 -16.30 -3.10
CA ARG A 255 24.64 -17.01 -2.82
C ARG A 255 25.61 -16.22 -1.94
N LYS A 256 25.65 -14.88 -2.05
CA LYS A 256 26.53 -14.03 -1.22
C LYS A 256 26.07 -13.99 0.24
N ILE A 257 24.78 -14.00 0.49
CA ILE A 257 24.22 -13.82 1.83
C ILE A 257 23.92 -15.16 2.53
N ASN A 258 23.94 -16.28 1.79
CA ASN A 258 23.71 -17.64 2.29
C ASN A 258 22.39 -17.80 3.09
N HIS A 259 21.31 -17.12 2.62
CA HIS A 259 19.97 -17.29 3.15
C HIS A 259 19.12 -18.13 2.18
N PRO A 260 18.46 -19.23 2.64
CA PRO A 260 17.84 -20.21 1.75
C PRO A 260 16.59 -19.68 0.99
N THR A 261 15.92 -18.65 1.52
CA THR A 261 14.65 -18.12 1.00
C THR A 261 14.68 -16.61 0.78
N GLN A 262 15.86 -16.04 0.52
CA GLN A 262 15.98 -14.59 0.30
C GLN A 262 15.03 -14.10 -0.79
N LYS A 263 14.31 -13.01 -0.52
CA LYS A 263 13.49 -12.31 -1.50
C LYS A 263 14.36 -11.39 -2.38
N THR A 264 13.91 -11.16 -3.62
CA THR A 264 14.60 -10.19 -4.48
C THR A 264 14.30 -8.76 -4.02
N PRO A 265 15.30 -7.86 -3.98
CA PRO A 265 15.10 -6.46 -3.62
C PRO A 265 14.02 -5.75 -4.46
N LYS A 266 13.90 -6.12 -5.73
CA LYS A 266 12.87 -5.57 -6.64
C LYS A 266 11.44 -5.89 -6.16
N LEU A 267 11.19 -7.10 -5.68
CA LEU A 267 9.88 -7.48 -5.18
C LEU A 267 9.55 -6.70 -3.90
N SER A 268 10.46 -6.69 -2.93
CA SER A 268 10.28 -5.94 -1.68
C SER A 268 10.04 -4.45 -1.95
N ARG A 269 10.78 -3.86 -2.89
CA ARG A 269 10.60 -2.49 -3.33
C ARG A 269 9.20 -2.24 -3.90
N ILE A 270 8.71 -3.10 -4.80
CA ILE A 270 7.36 -3.00 -5.37
C ILE A 270 6.30 -2.97 -4.25
N LEU A 271 6.36 -3.90 -3.30
CA LEU A 271 5.37 -3.99 -2.23
C LEU A 271 5.39 -2.76 -1.31
N ILE A 272 6.60 -2.28 -0.95
CA ILE A 272 6.79 -1.12 -0.08
C ILE A 272 6.30 0.16 -0.76
N GLU A 273 6.71 0.44 -2.00
CA GLU A 273 6.30 1.66 -2.72
C GLU A 273 4.79 1.66 -3.04
N THR A 274 4.22 0.48 -3.30
CA THR A 274 2.78 0.36 -3.57
C THR A 274 1.94 0.66 -2.33
N SER A 275 2.34 0.18 -1.14
CA SER A 275 1.46 0.16 0.05
C SER A 275 1.95 1.00 1.21
N SER A 276 2.91 1.90 0.99
CA SER A 276 3.37 2.86 2.00
C SER A 276 3.79 4.19 1.38
N ARG A 277 3.82 5.24 2.21
CA ARG A 277 4.38 6.56 1.88
C ARG A 277 5.77 6.72 2.51
N GLU A 278 6.50 7.74 2.08
CA GLU A 278 7.70 8.17 2.81
C GLU A 278 7.35 8.50 4.26
N ASN A 279 8.23 8.13 5.17
CA ASN A 279 8.07 8.22 6.63
C ASN A 279 6.98 7.34 7.25
N ASP A 280 6.25 6.51 6.48
CA ASP A 280 5.39 5.48 7.05
C ASP A 280 6.23 4.44 7.80
N LEU A 281 5.65 3.85 8.84
CA LEU A 281 6.29 2.78 9.61
C LEU A 281 5.97 1.42 9.00
N VAL A 282 7.01 0.70 8.62
CA VAL A 282 6.96 -0.68 8.12
C VAL A 282 7.45 -1.62 9.20
N TYR A 283 6.66 -2.64 9.53
CA TYR A 283 7.08 -3.71 10.43
C TYR A 283 7.39 -4.99 9.66
N ILE A 284 8.54 -5.58 9.95
CA ILE A 284 9.03 -6.82 9.37
C ILE A 284 9.22 -7.82 10.50
N PRO A 285 8.22 -8.71 10.75
CA PRO A 285 8.24 -9.63 11.89
C PRO A 285 9.26 -10.76 11.77
N PHE A 286 9.73 -11.03 10.55
CA PHE A 286 10.67 -12.12 10.23
C PHE A 286 11.74 -11.60 9.27
N GLY A 287 12.84 -11.10 9.83
CA GLY A 287 13.85 -10.34 9.09
C GLY A 287 14.63 -11.14 8.04
N GLY A 288 14.95 -12.37 8.36
CA GLY A 288 15.66 -13.30 7.46
C GLY A 288 16.97 -12.71 6.93
N SER A 289 16.98 -12.33 5.65
CA SER A 289 18.16 -11.72 5.01
C SER A 289 18.20 -10.20 5.07
N GLY A 290 17.19 -9.53 5.61
CA GLY A 290 17.09 -8.05 5.70
C GLY A 290 16.81 -7.34 4.38
N THR A 291 16.23 -8.02 3.41
CA THR A 291 15.94 -7.41 2.10
C THR A 291 14.88 -6.31 2.22
N GLU A 292 13.80 -6.57 2.94
CA GLU A 292 12.71 -5.65 3.19
C GLU A 292 13.18 -4.41 3.95
N LEU A 293 13.99 -4.62 5.00
CA LEU A 293 14.57 -3.53 5.79
C LEU A 293 15.48 -2.62 4.98
N GLU A 294 16.37 -3.21 4.16
CA GLU A 294 17.24 -2.43 3.26
C GLU A 294 16.40 -1.56 2.33
N GLN A 295 15.35 -2.13 1.73
CA GLN A 295 14.48 -1.35 0.87
C GLN A 295 13.70 -0.27 1.64
N CYS A 296 13.23 -0.52 2.86
CA CYS A 296 12.63 0.51 3.70
C CYS A 296 13.59 1.68 3.93
N HIS A 297 14.86 1.37 4.24
CA HIS A 297 15.89 2.38 4.45
C HIS A 297 16.15 3.21 3.19
N LEU A 298 16.34 2.56 2.03
CA LEU A 298 16.60 3.22 0.74
C LEU A 298 15.41 4.06 0.24
N LEU A 299 14.21 3.73 0.66
CA LEU A 299 12.97 4.38 0.25
C LEU A 299 12.43 5.39 1.28
N ASN A 300 13.23 5.78 2.28
CA ASN A 300 12.85 6.71 3.35
C ASN A 300 11.60 6.26 4.15
N ARG A 301 11.43 4.95 4.36
CA ARG A 301 10.42 4.42 5.30
C ARG A 301 11.07 4.20 6.64
N ARG A 302 10.33 4.48 7.72
CA ARG A 302 10.72 4.04 9.07
C ARG A 302 10.46 2.55 9.16
N TYR A 303 11.26 1.86 9.96
CA TYR A 303 11.13 0.41 10.09
C TYR A 303 11.31 -0.06 11.52
N ILE A 304 10.72 -1.20 11.82
CA ILE A 304 10.99 -2.07 12.96
C ILE A 304 11.10 -3.47 12.39
N GLU A 305 12.14 -4.20 12.76
CA GLU A 305 12.34 -5.57 12.29
C GLU A 305 12.67 -6.49 13.47
N SER A 306 12.11 -7.70 13.43
CA SER A 306 12.43 -8.78 14.38
C SER A 306 13.08 -9.92 13.64
N GLU A 307 14.12 -10.49 14.23
CA GLU A 307 14.78 -11.71 13.75
C GLU A 307 15.20 -12.56 14.94
N LEU A 308 14.69 -13.79 14.98
CA LEU A 308 14.95 -14.73 16.09
C LEU A 308 16.37 -15.30 16.03
N GLU A 309 16.83 -15.67 14.83
CA GLU A 309 18.12 -16.30 14.59
C GLU A 309 19.26 -15.29 14.62
N LYS A 310 20.14 -15.36 15.61
CA LYS A 310 21.26 -14.44 15.79
C LYS A 310 22.15 -14.30 14.54
N ARG A 311 22.40 -15.39 13.82
CA ARG A 311 23.21 -15.34 12.59
C ARG A 311 22.58 -14.48 11.49
N TYR A 312 21.25 -14.50 11.36
CA TYR A 312 20.53 -13.67 10.39
C TYR A 312 20.44 -12.22 10.88
N TYR A 313 20.22 -12.01 12.16
CA TYR A 313 20.31 -10.70 12.77
C TYR A 313 21.65 -10.00 12.45
N GLU A 314 22.80 -10.70 12.58
CA GLU A 314 24.12 -10.16 12.24
C GLU A 314 24.26 -9.84 10.73
N ILE A 315 23.63 -10.64 9.86
CA ILE A 315 23.58 -10.39 8.41
C ILE A 315 22.79 -9.11 8.13
N ILE A 316 21.63 -8.93 8.76
CA ILE A 316 20.78 -7.74 8.61
C ILE A 316 21.53 -6.49 9.05
N GLU A 317 22.20 -6.51 10.22
CA GLU A 317 22.99 -5.38 10.69
C GLU A 317 24.10 -4.97 9.70
N ASN A 318 24.83 -5.96 9.17
CA ASN A 318 25.88 -5.71 8.19
C ASN A 318 25.31 -5.12 6.87
N ARG A 319 24.17 -5.65 6.42
CA ARG A 319 23.48 -5.15 5.23
C ARG A 319 23.04 -3.71 5.41
N LEU A 320 22.45 -3.36 6.54
CA LEU A 320 22.04 -2.00 6.86
C LEU A 320 23.23 -1.02 6.95
N LYS A 321 24.36 -1.45 7.52
CA LYS A 321 25.60 -0.63 7.55
C LYS A 321 26.09 -0.29 6.14
N ASN A 322 26.04 -1.26 5.22
CA ASN A 322 26.42 -1.06 3.83
C ASN A 322 25.45 -0.15 3.09
N ALA A 323 24.13 -0.36 3.26
CA ALA A 323 23.10 0.50 2.65
C ALA A 323 23.20 1.97 3.11
N LYS A 324 23.55 2.23 4.36
CA LYS A 324 23.82 3.60 4.88
C LYS A 324 24.99 4.29 4.18
N GLY A 325 25.98 3.53 3.72
CA GLY A 325 27.10 4.04 2.94
C GLY A 325 26.73 4.45 1.50
N GLU A 326 25.68 3.83 0.92
CA GLU A 326 25.26 4.07 -0.47
C GLU A 326 24.30 5.26 -0.62
N VAL A 327 23.56 5.64 0.41
CA VAL A 327 22.61 6.77 0.38
C VAL A 327 23.29 8.11 0.02
N GLY A 328 24.61 8.24 0.24
CA GLY A 328 25.41 9.39 -0.18
C GLY A 328 25.66 9.50 -1.69
N LEU A 329 25.42 8.43 -2.47
CA LEU A 329 25.77 8.36 -3.90
C LEU A 329 24.56 8.44 -4.86
N PHE A 330 23.33 8.26 -4.39
CA PHE A 330 22.12 8.14 -5.24
C PHE A 330 20.96 9.04 -4.84
N CYS A 331 21.19 10.15 -4.16
CA CYS A 331 20.16 11.18 -3.96
C CYS A 331 19.93 12.01 -5.24
N GLU A 332 19.44 11.37 -6.31
CA GLU A 332 18.66 12.08 -7.31
C GLU A 332 17.18 12.02 -6.90
N SER A 333 16.68 13.17 -6.41
CA SER A 333 15.25 13.36 -6.16
C SER A 333 14.45 13.03 -7.42
N PRO A 334 13.37 12.25 -7.35
CA PRO A 334 12.48 12.09 -8.49
C PRO A 334 11.92 13.48 -8.84
N LYS A 335 12.22 13.97 -10.05
CA LYS A 335 11.56 15.14 -10.61
C LYS A 335 10.06 14.91 -10.51
N GLN A 336 9.37 15.81 -9.80
CA GLN A 336 7.92 15.91 -9.82
C GLN A 336 7.47 15.91 -11.29
N ARG A 337 6.91 14.80 -11.75
CA ARG A 337 6.15 14.81 -13.00
C ARG A 337 4.82 15.46 -12.67
N GLU A 338 4.65 16.66 -13.20
CA GLU A 338 3.37 17.35 -13.24
C GLU A 338 2.31 16.38 -13.78
N LEU A 339 1.30 16.14 -12.97
CA LEU A 339 0.10 15.40 -13.36
C LEU A 339 -0.81 16.39 -14.09
N PHE A 340 -0.87 16.24 -15.42
CA PHE A 340 -1.90 16.85 -16.25
C PHE A 340 -3.26 16.17 -16.06
#